data_c77fec4cdeb4bae506163c4f8d9613cb
#
_entry.id   c77fec4cdeb4bae506163c4f8d9613cb
#
_cell.length_a   1.000
_cell.length_b   1.000
_cell.length_c   1.000
_cell.angle_alpha   90.00
_cell.angle_beta   90.00
_cell.angle_gamma   90.00
#
_symmetry.space_group_name_H-M   'P 1'
#
loop_
_entity.id
_entity.type
_entity.pdbx_description
1 polymer ?
#
loop_
_entity_poly.entity_id
_entity_poly.type
_entity_poly.pdbx_seq_one_letter_code
_entity_poly.pdbx_strand_id
1 'polypeptide(L)'
;DRSKPVVAFFMFNFVMVGMHWSSVVNLMVTNTIAHFFIHSIMLLVSLNMWVPVIGFNDEIRPINSAAKIGYLFLQSLLPTIPASFLAFGTEPLYSAYVMSDNIFSISVINDQTLAGLILKLGGGIILWISILVIWMRWYQDEKTFDDVVRNNSND
;
A
#
# COMPACT_ATOMS: atom_id res chain seq x y z
N ASP A 1 -14.50 -15.24 9.35
CA ASP A 1 -14.33 -13.93 8.72
C ASP A 1 -14.09 -14.10 7.22
N ARG A 2 -15.06 -13.65 6.38
CA ARG A 2 -14.98 -13.81 4.91
C ARG A 2 -14.08 -12.77 4.23
N SER A 3 -13.63 -11.75 4.94
CA SER A 3 -12.74 -10.71 4.39
C SER A 3 -11.31 -11.20 4.12
N LYS A 4 -10.92 -12.35 4.69
CA LYS A 4 -9.61 -13.01 4.51
C LYS A 4 -8.42 -12.02 4.51
N PRO A 5 -8.23 -11.22 5.57
CA PRO A 5 -7.22 -10.15 5.61
C PRO A 5 -5.79 -10.66 5.38
N VAL A 6 -5.47 -11.86 5.85
CA VAL A 6 -4.14 -12.47 5.68
C VAL A 6 -3.87 -12.77 4.20
N VAL A 7 -4.87 -13.29 3.48
CA VAL A 7 -4.73 -13.58 2.04
C VAL A 7 -4.56 -12.29 1.26
N ALA A 8 -5.39 -11.27 1.52
CA ALA A 8 -5.29 -9.96 0.88
C ALA A 8 -3.92 -9.30 1.14
N PHE A 9 -3.41 -9.43 2.38
CA PHE A 9 -2.08 -8.94 2.77
C PHE A 9 -0.98 -9.57 1.92
N PHE A 10 -0.91 -10.90 1.87
CA PHE A 10 0.15 -11.57 1.14
C PHE A 10 0.03 -11.40 -0.38
N MET A 11 -1.19 -11.42 -0.94
CA MET A 11 -1.40 -11.20 -2.37
C MET A 11 -0.89 -9.83 -2.81
N PHE A 12 -1.29 -8.77 -2.09
CA PHE A 12 -0.84 -7.42 -2.42
C PHE A 12 0.68 -7.30 -2.33
N ASN A 13 1.27 -7.70 -1.21
CA ASN A 13 2.70 -7.53 -0.98
C ASN A 13 3.56 -8.40 -1.90
N PHE A 14 3.11 -9.61 -2.24
CA PHE A 14 3.80 -10.47 -3.20
C PHE A 14 3.86 -9.82 -4.59
N VAL A 15 2.73 -9.31 -5.08
CA VAL A 15 2.69 -8.62 -6.38
C VAL A 15 3.46 -7.32 -6.32
N MET A 16 3.30 -6.54 -5.24
CA MET A 16 4.00 -5.26 -5.03
C MET A 16 5.52 -5.42 -5.04
N VAL A 17 6.06 -6.37 -4.32
CA VAL A 17 7.51 -6.64 -4.31
C VAL A 17 7.96 -7.23 -5.65
N GLY A 18 7.17 -8.18 -6.19
CA GLY A 18 7.49 -8.86 -7.44
C GLY A 18 7.56 -7.93 -8.65
N MET A 19 6.65 -6.92 -8.75
CA MET A 19 6.69 -5.97 -9.85
C MET A 19 7.91 -5.03 -9.83
N HIS A 20 8.59 -4.89 -8.69
CA HIS A 20 9.84 -4.13 -8.58
C HIS A 20 11.10 -4.97 -8.85
N TRP A 21 10.93 -6.26 -9.15
CA TRP A 21 12.06 -7.09 -9.55
C TRP A 21 12.63 -6.64 -10.90
N SER A 22 13.96 -6.55 -11.01
CA SER A 22 14.62 -5.93 -12.18
C SER A 22 14.16 -6.53 -13.52
N SER A 23 14.04 -7.87 -13.61
CA SER A 23 13.57 -8.52 -14.83
C SER A 23 12.12 -8.14 -15.18
N VAL A 24 11.25 -7.97 -14.18
CA VAL A 24 9.84 -7.59 -14.36
C VAL A 24 9.73 -6.14 -14.81
N VAL A 25 10.49 -5.23 -14.19
CA VAL A 25 10.51 -3.81 -14.60
C VAL A 25 11.04 -3.67 -16.03
N ASN A 26 12.15 -4.32 -16.35
CA ASN A 26 12.70 -4.29 -17.72
C ASN A 26 11.69 -4.84 -18.74
N LEU A 27 10.95 -5.91 -18.40
CA LEU A 27 9.88 -6.44 -19.26
C LEU A 27 8.76 -5.43 -19.43
N MET A 28 8.31 -4.76 -18.37
CA MET A 28 7.24 -3.75 -18.45
C MET A 28 7.64 -2.55 -19.32
N VAL A 29 8.88 -2.10 -19.22
CA VAL A 29 9.38 -0.96 -20.00
C VAL A 29 9.50 -1.30 -21.50
N THR A 30 9.85 -2.54 -21.82
CA THR A 30 10.09 -2.98 -23.22
C THR A 30 8.89 -3.61 -23.89
N ASN A 31 7.83 -3.99 -23.15
CA ASN A 31 6.66 -4.70 -23.68
C ASN A 31 5.37 -4.09 -23.14
N THR A 32 4.64 -3.37 -24.01
CA THR A 32 3.38 -2.69 -23.69
C THR A 32 2.28 -3.64 -23.19
N ILE A 33 2.23 -4.87 -23.72
CA ILE A 33 1.23 -5.87 -23.29
C ILE A 33 1.55 -6.33 -21.86
N ALA A 34 2.80 -6.65 -21.58
CA ALA A 34 3.24 -7.02 -20.23
C ALA A 34 3.00 -5.87 -19.23
N HIS A 35 3.29 -4.63 -19.61
CA HIS A 35 3.01 -3.43 -18.84
C HIS A 35 1.53 -3.36 -18.44
N PHE A 36 0.63 -3.46 -19.42
CA PHE A 36 -0.81 -3.41 -19.17
C PHE A 36 -1.28 -4.51 -18.20
N PHE A 37 -0.86 -5.76 -18.42
CA PHE A 37 -1.30 -6.87 -17.58
C PHE A 37 -0.75 -6.79 -16.15
N ILE A 38 0.53 -6.45 -15.98
CA ILE A 38 1.14 -6.34 -14.65
C ILE A 38 0.49 -5.22 -13.84
N HIS A 39 0.25 -4.05 -14.44
CA HIS A 39 -0.49 -2.97 -13.77
C HIS A 39 -1.95 -3.32 -13.49
N SER A 40 -2.61 -4.07 -14.37
CA SER A 40 -3.98 -4.55 -14.13
C SER A 40 -4.04 -5.50 -12.94
N ILE A 41 -3.08 -6.42 -12.82
CA ILE A 41 -2.96 -7.31 -11.66
C ILE A 41 -2.71 -6.49 -10.39
N MET A 42 -1.79 -5.51 -10.45
CA MET A 42 -1.50 -4.63 -9.31
C MET A 42 -2.75 -3.86 -8.87
N LEU A 43 -3.53 -3.34 -9.81
CA LEU A 43 -4.81 -2.67 -9.49
C LEU A 43 -5.78 -3.61 -8.78
N LEU A 44 -5.98 -4.83 -9.30
CA LEU A 44 -6.90 -5.81 -8.70
C LEU A 44 -6.48 -6.21 -7.29
N VAL A 45 -5.20 -6.50 -7.05
CA VAL A 45 -4.73 -6.85 -5.70
C VAL A 45 -4.77 -5.65 -4.75
N SER A 46 -4.59 -4.41 -5.26
CA SER A 46 -4.74 -3.17 -4.49
C SER A 46 -6.19 -2.98 -4.05
N LEU A 47 -7.15 -3.18 -4.92
CA LEU A 47 -8.57 -3.15 -4.55
C LEU A 47 -8.91 -4.24 -3.52
N ASN A 48 -8.41 -5.45 -3.73
CA ASN A 48 -8.61 -6.56 -2.78
C ASN A 48 -7.97 -6.27 -1.41
N MET A 49 -6.85 -5.54 -1.35
CA MET A 49 -6.20 -5.12 -0.11
C MET A 49 -7.12 -4.27 0.77
N TRP A 50 -8.00 -3.46 0.17
CA TRP A 50 -8.93 -2.59 0.91
C TRP A 50 -10.19 -3.31 1.40
N VAL A 51 -10.52 -4.49 0.88
CA VAL A 51 -11.71 -5.26 1.29
C VAL A 51 -11.78 -5.53 2.79
N PRO A 52 -10.70 -5.95 3.50
CA PRO A 52 -10.73 -6.13 4.95
C PRO A 52 -11.00 -4.85 5.74
N VAL A 53 -10.65 -3.69 5.18
CA VAL A 53 -10.79 -2.38 5.85
C VAL A 53 -12.18 -1.79 5.65
N ILE A 54 -12.69 -1.84 4.42
CA ILE A 54 -13.95 -1.18 4.02
C ILE A 54 -15.13 -2.14 4.12
N GLY A 55 -14.91 -3.44 3.84
CA GLY A 55 -15.95 -4.40 3.54
C GLY A 55 -16.39 -4.29 2.07
N PHE A 56 -17.28 -5.14 1.65
CA PHE A 56 -17.81 -5.11 0.29
C PHE A 56 -19.35 -5.21 0.27
N ASN A 57 -19.92 -6.01 1.17
CA ASN A 57 -21.35 -6.21 1.33
C ASN A 57 -21.63 -6.80 2.73
N ASP A 58 -22.89 -7.12 3.03
CA ASP A 58 -23.30 -7.70 4.33
C ASP A 58 -22.63 -9.04 4.65
N GLU A 59 -22.18 -9.77 3.62
CA GLU A 59 -21.48 -11.04 3.79
C GLU A 59 -19.97 -10.85 4.05
N ILE A 60 -19.36 -9.82 3.46
CA ILE A 60 -17.94 -9.48 3.58
C ILE A 60 -17.82 -8.20 4.39
N ARG A 61 -17.98 -8.36 5.70
CA ARG A 61 -17.86 -7.23 6.64
C ARG A 61 -16.43 -6.86 6.91
N PRO A 62 -16.15 -5.57 7.18
CA PRO A 62 -14.81 -5.15 7.55
C PRO A 62 -14.40 -5.76 8.90
N ILE A 63 -13.09 -5.91 9.10
CA ILE A 63 -12.51 -6.30 10.39
C ILE A 63 -12.70 -5.16 11.43
N ASN A 64 -12.53 -5.46 12.72
CA ASN A 64 -12.68 -4.46 13.77
C ASN A 64 -11.62 -3.34 13.68
N SER A 65 -11.85 -2.19 14.31
CA SER A 65 -11.04 -0.99 14.18
C SER A 65 -9.57 -1.20 14.59
N ALA A 66 -9.30 -1.91 15.67
CA ALA A 66 -7.95 -2.23 16.09
C ALA A 66 -7.20 -3.11 15.06
N ALA A 67 -7.90 -4.12 14.51
CA ALA A 67 -7.33 -4.98 13.48
C ALA A 67 -7.10 -4.22 12.15
N LYS A 68 -7.96 -3.24 11.79
CA LYS A 68 -7.74 -2.36 10.62
C LYS A 68 -6.44 -1.58 10.78
N ILE A 69 -6.22 -0.97 11.93
CA ILE A 69 -5.01 -0.19 12.24
C ILE A 69 -3.77 -1.09 12.11
N GLY A 70 -3.76 -2.24 12.77
CA GLY A 70 -2.66 -3.20 12.69
C GLY A 70 -2.40 -3.71 11.26
N TYR A 71 -3.47 -4.01 10.52
CA TYR A 71 -3.37 -4.46 9.13
C TYR A 71 -2.76 -3.39 8.21
N LEU A 72 -3.23 -2.14 8.27
CA LEU A 72 -2.71 -1.03 7.46
C LEU A 72 -1.28 -0.65 7.86
N PHE A 73 -0.96 -0.73 9.15
CA PHE A 73 0.41 -0.54 9.63
C PHE A 73 1.35 -1.56 9.01
N LEU A 74 1.01 -2.86 9.06
CA LEU A 74 1.80 -3.92 8.42
C LEU A 74 1.92 -3.71 6.90
N GLN A 75 0.84 -3.26 6.24
CA GLN A 75 0.85 -2.91 4.81
C GLN A 75 1.81 -1.76 4.49
N SER A 76 2.06 -0.85 5.41
CA SER A 76 3.00 0.26 5.20
C SER A 76 4.48 -0.15 5.29
N LEU A 77 4.79 -1.30 5.89
CA LEU A 77 6.17 -1.74 6.11
C LEU A 77 6.81 -2.40 4.88
N LEU A 78 6.10 -3.32 4.23
CA LEU A 78 6.67 -4.13 3.15
C LEU A 78 7.05 -3.32 1.90
N PRO A 79 6.28 -2.31 1.43
CA PRO A 79 6.69 -1.45 0.33
C PRO A 79 7.96 -0.63 0.62
N THR A 80 8.34 -0.51 1.89
CA THR A 80 9.60 0.15 2.27
C THR A 80 10.82 -0.60 1.73
N ILE A 81 10.74 -1.93 1.56
CA ILE A 81 11.85 -2.74 1.06
C ILE A 81 12.25 -2.32 -0.35
N PRO A 82 11.40 -2.45 -1.41
CA PRO A 82 11.76 -2.00 -2.75
C PRO A 82 12.03 -0.49 -2.81
N ALA A 83 11.29 0.33 -2.08
CA ALA A 83 11.52 1.76 -2.00
C ALA A 83 12.92 2.11 -1.48
N SER A 84 13.43 1.37 -0.48
CA SER A 84 14.77 1.58 0.07
C SER A 84 15.86 1.20 -0.94
N PHE A 85 15.71 0.11 -1.67
CA PHE A 85 16.66 -0.25 -2.74
C PHE A 85 16.71 0.83 -3.83
N LEU A 86 15.56 1.38 -4.22
CA LEU A 86 15.50 2.48 -5.18
C LEU A 86 16.13 3.77 -4.63
N ALA A 87 15.79 4.15 -3.40
CA ALA A 87 16.20 5.43 -2.82
C ALA A 87 17.69 5.48 -2.43
N PHE A 88 18.28 4.34 -2.03
CA PHE A 88 19.65 4.27 -1.54
C PHE A 88 20.61 3.56 -2.50
N GLY A 89 20.11 3.07 -3.64
CA GLY A 89 20.95 2.45 -4.65
C GLY A 89 21.95 3.43 -5.27
N THR A 90 23.20 3.04 -5.33
CA THR A 90 24.29 3.83 -5.94
C THR A 90 24.51 3.52 -7.42
N GLU A 91 23.87 2.45 -7.90
CA GLU A 91 23.90 2.01 -9.29
C GLU A 91 22.47 1.86 -9.82
N PRO A 92 22.27 2.01 -11.16
CA PRO A 92 20.97 1.79 -11.77
C PRO A 92 20.48 0.35 -11.58
N LEU A 93 19.34 0.17 -10.93
CA LEU A 93 18.74 -1.14 -10.69
C LEU A 93 18.07 -1.72 -11.96
N TYR A 94 17.67 -0.86 -12.87
CA TYR A 94 16.91 -1.21 -14.07
C TYR A 94 17.66 -0.79 -15.33
N SER A 95 18.18 -1.76 -16.08
CA SER A 95 18.95 -1.51 -17.31
C SER A 95 18.14 -0.82 -18.42
N ALA A 96 16.83 -1.03 -18.45
CA ALA A 96 15.95 -0.39 -19.44
C ALA A 96 15.94 1.14 -19.33
N TYR A 97 16.09 1.69 -18.13
CA TYR A 97 16.14 3.16 -17.92
C TYR A 97 17.51 3.78 -18.24
N VAL A 98 18.59 2.99 -18.21
CA VAL A 98 19.93 3.46 -18.60
C VAL A 98 19.98 3.77 -20.10
N MET A 99 19.19 3.05 -20.90
CA MET A 99 19.15 3.15 -22.36
C MET A 99 18.04 4.07 -22.87
N SER A 100 17.22 4.62 -22.00
CA SER A 100 16.11 5.50 -22.39
C SER A 100 16.54 6.97 -22.42
N ASP A 101 15.93 7.76 -23.31
CA ASP A 101 16.11 9.20 -23.35
C ASP A 101 15.59 9.84 -22.05
N ASN A 102 16.41 10.66 -21.42
CA ASN A 102 16.09 11.30 -20.16
C ASN A 102 15.31 12.60 -20.40
N ILE A 103 13.99 12.54 -20.31
CA ILE A 103 13.07 13.66 -20.61
C ILE A 103 13.31 14.87 -19.70
N PHE A 104 13.72 14.65 -18.45
CA PHE A 104 13.88 15.72 -17.46
C PHE A 104 15.34 16.16 -17.24
N SER A 105 16.30 15.66 -18.02
CA SER A 105 17.74 15.95 -17.87
C SER A 105 18.30 15.68 -16.46
N ILE A 106 17.67 14.80 -15.68
CA ILE A 106 18.16 14.32 -14.39
C ILE A 106 18.94 13.01 -14.58
N SER A 107 19.91 12.73 -13.72
CA SER A 107 20.65 11.47 -13.81
C SER A 107 19.73 10.28 -13.51
N VAL A 108 20.02 9.11 -14.11
CA VAL A 108 19.26 7.86 -13.88
C VAL A 108 19.20 7.52 -12.39
N ILE A 109 20.27 7.77 -11.64
CA ILE A 109 20.32 7.54 -10.18
C ILE A 109 19.40 8.50 -9.44
N ASN A 110 19.38 9.78 -9.80
CA ASN A 110 18.48 10.75 -9.15
C ASN A 110 17.00 10.45 -9.46
N ASP A 111 16.70 10.03 -10.68
CA ASP A 111 15.36 9.59 -11.06
C ASP A 111 14.92 8.35 -10.27
N GLN A 112 15.81 7.36 -10.16
CA GLN A 112 15.60 6.16 -9.34
C GLN A 112 15.37 6.51 -7.86
N THR A 113 16.19 7.41 -7.29
CA THR A 113 16.05 7.90 -5.91
C THR A 113 14.70 8.56 -5.71
N LEU A 114 14.30 9.44 -6.64
CA LEU A 114 13.01 10.13 -6.60
C LEU A 114 11.84 9.14 -6.67
N ALA A 115 11.92 8.13 -7.55
CA ALA A 115 10.92 7.07 -7.64
C ALA A 115 10.78 6.29 -6.31
N GLY A 116 11.90 5.95 -5.66
CA GLY A 116 11.91 5.31 -4.34
C GLY A 116 11.26 6.18 -3.26
N LEU A 117 11.55 7.47 -3.25
CA LEU A 117 10.93 8.41 -2.30
C LEU A 117 9.43 8.56 -2.54
N ILE A 118 8.99 8.69 -3.80
CA ILE A 118 7.57 8.76 -4.16
C ILE A 118 6.84 7.47 -3.74
N LEU A 119 7.42 6.32 -4.00
CA LEU A 119 6.85 5.03 -3.61
C LEU A 119 6.66 4.94 -2.09
N LYS A 120 7.65 5.32 -1.31
CA LYS A 120 7.60 5.27 0.15
C LYS A 120 6.67 6.32 0.74
N LEU A 121 6.85 7.58 0.36
CA LEU A 121 6.11 8.70 0.95
C LEU A 121 4.67 8.73 0.43
N GLY A 122 4.45 8.58 -0.88
CA GLY A 122 3.11 8.63 -1.48
C GLY A 122 2.21 7.51 -0.97
N GLY A 123 2.65 6.26 -1.06
CA GLY A 123 1.89 5.11 -0.52
C GLY A 123 1.75 5.17 1.00
N GLY A 124 2.82 5.55 1.70
CA GLY A 124 2.83 5.69 3.16
C GLY A 124 1.82 6.73 3.67
N ILE A 125 1.77 7.91 3.07
CA ILE A 125 0.85 9.00 3.46
C ILE A 125 -0.61 8.52 3.41
N ILE A 126 -1.02 7.84 2.34
CA ILE A 126 -2.40 7.34 2.18
C ILE A 126 -2.76 6.37 3.31
N LEU A 127 -1.87 5.42 3.61
CA LEU A 127 -2.10 4.43 4.66
C LEU A 127 -2.14 5.09 6.05
N TRP A 128 -1.22 6.01 6.34
CA TRP A 128 -1.18 6.70 7.63
C TRP A 128 -2.37 7.63 7.85
N ILE A 129 -2.84 8.34 6.82
CA ILE A 129 -4.09 9.12 6.90
C ILE A 129 -5.27 8.18 7.20
N SER A 130 -5.33 7.02 6.52
CA SER A 130 -6.39 6.04 6.76
C SER A 130 -6.36 5.49 8.18
N ILE A 131 -5.18 5.17 8.72
CA ILE A 131 -4.99 4.75 10.11
C ILE A 131 -5.49 5.85 11.07
N LEU A 132 -5.10 7.10 10.84
CA LEU A 132 -5.52 8.23 11.68
C LEU A 132 -7.04 8.40 11.68
N VAL A 133 -7.67 8.36 10.51
CA VAL A 133 -9.14 8.47 10.40
C VAL A 133 -9.85 7.33 11.13
N ILE A 134 -9.39 6.10 10.98
CA ILE A 134 -9.96 4.92 11.67
C ILE A 134 -9.79 5.06 13.17
N TRP A 135 -8.60 5.47 13.63
CA TRP A 135 -8.31 5.66 15.05
C TRP A 135 -9.18 6.76 15.66
N MET A 136 -9.35 7.90 14.99
CA MET A 136 -10.19 9.00 15.47
C MET A 136 -11.67 8.58 15.60
N ARG A 137 -12.20 7.85 14.61
CA ARG A 137 -13.57 7.33 14.67
C ARG A 137 -13.75 6.34 15.81
N TRP A 138 -12.83 5.39 15.93
CA TRP A 138 -12.86 4.41 17.01
C TRP A 138 -12.83 5.08 18.40
N TYR A 139 -11.95 6.07 18.59
CA TYR A 139 -11.88 6.83 19.84
C TYR A 139 -13.18 7.57 20.17
N GLN A 140 -13.83 8.16 19.18
CA GLN A 140 -15.12 8.86 19.36
C GLN A 140 -16.23 7.88 19.75
N ASP A 141 -16.30 6.72 19.08
CA ASP A 141 -17.30 5.69 19.38
C ASP A 141 -17.15 5.16 20.81
N GLU A 142 -15.93 4.90 21.26
CA GLU A 142 -15.61 4.45 22.63
C GLU A 142 -16.04 5.49 23.68
N LYS A 143 -15.67 6.75 23.45
CA LYS A 143 -16.05 7.85 24.35
C LYS A 143 -17.55 8.02 24.45
N THR A 144 -18.27 7.95 23.36
CA THR A 144 -19.73 8.04 23.34
C THR A 144 -20.38 6.90 24.14
N PHE A 145 -19.84 5.69 23.99
CA PHE A 145 -20.30 4.53 24.75
C PHE A 145 -20.10 4.71 26.27
N ASP A 146 -18.92 5.16 26.70
CA ASP A 146 -18.59 5.42 28.11
C ASP A 146 -19.51 6.50 28.72
N ASP A 147 -19.82 7.56 27.97
CA ASP A 147 -20.73 8.63 28.44
C ASP A 147 -22.16 8.12 28.62
N VAL A 148 -22.65 7.26 27.71
CA VAL A 148 -23.98 6.64 27.84
C VAL A 148 -24.03 5.70 29.05
N VAL A 149 -23.03 4.85 29.24
CA VAL A 149 -22.97 3.93 30.38
C VAL A 149 -22.95 4.70 31.72
N ARG A 150 -22.17 5.79 31.80
CA ARG A 150 -22.07 6.63 32.99
C ARG A 150 -23.40 7.29 33.31
N ASN A 151 -24.12 7.83 32.34
CA ASN A 151 -25.39 8.48 32.55
C ASN A 151 -26.46 7.49 33.07
N ASN A 152 -26.52 6.28 32.46
CA ASN A 152 -27.46 5.23 32.89
C ASN A 152 -27.16 4.66 34.29
N SER A 153 -25.95 4.82 34.82
CA SER A 153 -25.57 4.35 36.15
C SER A 153 -25.84 5.37 37.27
N ASN A 154 -26.19 6.61 36.90
CA ASN A 154 -26.50 7.70 37.84
C ASN A 154 -28.03 7.93 38.04
N ASP A 155 -28.85 7.26 37.21
CA ASP A 155 -30.32 7.23 37.32
C ASP A 155 -30.79 5.96 38.08
#